data_561595ee0be01f59ce30499782291a15
#
_entry.id   561595ee0be01f59ce30499782291a15
#
_cell.length_a   1.000
_cell.length_b   1.000
_cell.length_c   1.000
_cell.angle_alpha   90.00
_cell.angle_beta   90.00
_cell.angle_gamma   90.00
#
_symmetry.space_group_name_H-M   'P 1'
#
loop_
_entity.id
_entity.type
_entity.pdbx_description
1 polymer ?
#
loop_
_entity_poly.entity_id
_entity_poly.type
_entity_poly.pdbx_seq_one_letter_code
_entity_poly.pdbx_strand_id
1 'polypeptide(L)'
;MTKLHHFSLLTLLLPLLVSCTTDAYDKGEGDYSLMRAEMADVTVDHNKQAISATTDEGELLQFANPFTTSWFGTPDSVYRAVLYYNKVEENLADVISTGVVSVLRPHIIEDMKTDPVRFESAWLSTNRRYLNASIYILIGDYANELLVQTIGMNTDTLILHDNNKSTLHLTLYHDQGGMPEYYSQRAYLSVPLDSLDVDTVSLNIHTYDSLLTKKFCVR
;
A
#
# COMPACT_ATOMS: atom_id res chain seq x y z
N MET A 1 13.54 1.71 -86.82
CA MET A 1 14.10 2.42 -85.65
C MET A 1 12.96 2.75 -84.70
N THR A 2 12.66 1.83 -83.80
CA THR A 2 11.55 1.96 -82.84
C THR A 2 12.13 2.02 -81.45
N LYS A 3 11.97 3.17 -80.78
CA LYS A 3 12.41 3.37 -79.42
C LYS A 3 11.35 2.79 -78.46
N LEU A 4 11.76 1.78 -77.71
CA LEU A 4 10.99 1.14 -76.68
C LEU A 4 11.03 2.00 -75.37
N HIS A 5 9.95 2.61 -75.00
CA HIS A 5 9.82 3.33 -73.76
C HIS A 5 9.57 2.35 -72.61
N HIS A 6 10.52 2.21 -71.74
CA HIS A 6 10.35 1.49 -70.47
C HIS A 6 9.51 2.34 -69.52
N PHE A 7 8.27 1.97 -69.36
CA PHE A 7 7.41 2.56 -68.32
C PHE A 7 7.72 1.85 -67.02
N SER A 8 8.50 2.52 -66.16
CA SER A 8 8.81 2.02 -64.83
C SER A 8 7.58 2.23 -63.93
N LEU A 9 6.84 1.14 -63.68
CA LEU A 9 5.74 1.13 -62.72
C LEU A 9 6.31 1.11 -61.31
N LEU A 10 6.51 2.32 -60.73
CA LEU A 10 6.88 2.50 -59.35
C LEU A 10 5.65 2.22 -58.49
N THR A 11 5.50 0.98 -58.04
CA THR A 11 4.45 0.57 -57.12
C THR A 11 4.76 1.18 -55.75
N LEU A 12 4.06 2.25 -55.42
CA LEU A 12 4.10 2.89 -54.11
C LEU A 12 3.46 1.94 -53.08
N LEU A 13 4.30 1.18 -52.39
CA LEU A 13 3.87 0.34 -51.26
C LEU A 13 3.59 1.26 -50.08
N LEU A 14 2.32 1.64 -49.93
CA LEU A 14 1.84 2.40 -48.78
C LEU A 14 1.73 1.42 -47.59
N PRO A 15 2.52 1.57 -46.51
CA PRO A 15 2.33 0.76 -45.34
C PRO A 15 1.00 1.19 -44.71
N LEU A 16 0.01 0.32 -44.74
CA LEU A 16 -1.19 0.41 -43.90
C LEU A 16 -0.72 0.27 -42.46
N LEU A 17 -0.48 1.40 -41.80
CA LEU A 17 -0.44 1.48 -40.35
C LEU A 17 -1.85 1.13 -39.86
N VAL A 18 -2.11 -0.15 -39.69
CA VAL A 18 -3.23 -0.61 -38.89
C VAL A 18 -2.86 -0.20 -37.47
N SER A 19 -3.30 0.99 -37.06
CA SER A 19 -3.37 1.38 -35.67
C SER A 19 -4.32 0.38 -35.02
N CYS A 20 -3.77 -0.64 -34.35
CA CYS A 20 -4.53 -1.36 -33.36
C CYS A 20 -4.89 -0.36 -32.27
N THR A 21 -6.07 0.22 -32.36
CA THR A 21 -6.73 0.80 -31.19
C THR A 21 -7.08 -0.40 -30.31
N THR A 22 -6.26 -0.63 -29.30
CA THR A 22 -6.55 -1.60 -28.24
C THR A 22 -7.60 -1.04 -27.28
N ASP A 23 -8.75 -0.65 -27.79
CA ASP A 23 -9.96 -0.45 -27.00
C ASP A 23 -10.73 -1.78 -26.88
N ALA A 24 -9.96 -2.84 -26.60
CA ALA A 24 -10.50 -4.20 -26.64
C ALA A 24 -11.18 -4.65 -25.36
N TYR A 25 -11.32 -3.78 -24.36
CA TYR A 25 -12.08 -4.10 -23.17
C TYR A 25 -13.10 -2.99 -22.93
N ASP A 26 -14.36 -3.27 -23.23
CA ASP A 26 -15.48 -2.52 -22.67
C ASP A 26 -15.26 -2.48 -21.15
N LYS A 27 -15.18 -1.28 -20.58
CA LYS A 27 -15.18 -1.13 -19.13
C LYS A 27 -16.46 -1.80 -18.65
N GLY A 28 -16.31 -2.92 -17.93
CA GLY A 28 -17.48 -3.66 -17.47
C GLY A 28 -18.44 -2.73 -16.72
N GLU A 29 -19.73 -2.97 -16.84
CA GLU A 29 -20.79 -2.18 -16.18
C GLU A 29 -21.07 -2.69 -14.75
N GLY A 30 -20.26 -3.63 -14.23
CA GLY A 30 -20.42 -4.18 -12.89
C GLY A 30 -19.90 -3.25 -11.78
N ASP A 31 -20.42 -3.43 -10.57
CA ASP A 31 -20.09 -2.63 -9.38
C ASP A 31 -18.59 -2.54 -9.07
N TYR A 32 -17.80 -3.51 -9.56
CA TYR A 32 -16.35 -3.56 -9.35
C TYR A 32 -15.52 -3.01 -10.52
N SER A 33 -16.14 -2.62 -11.62
CA SER A 33 -15.42 -2.24 -12.85
C SER A 33 -14.68 -0.92 -12.75
N LEU A 34 -15.11 -0.05 -11.84
CA LEU A 34 -14.51 1.26 -11.55
C LEU A 34 -13.95 1.34 -10.12
N MET A 35 -13.88 0.20 -9.44
CA MET A 35 -13.41 0.14 -8.05
C MET A 35 -11.97 0.61 -7.92
N ARG A 36 -11.75 1.52 -6.97
CA ARG A 36 -10.43 1.95 -6.52
C ARG A 36 -10.05 1.24 -5.25
N ALA A 37 -8.76 1.04 -5.06
CA ALA A 37 -8.19 0.49 -3.83
C ALA A 37 -7.08 1.43 -3.35
N GLU A 38 -7.29 2.11 -2.24
CA GLU A 38 -6.36 3.11 -1.72
C GLU A 38 -6.22 3.01 -0.21
N MET A 39 -5.03 3.32 0.30
CA MET A 39 -4.86 3.53 1.72
C MET A 39 -5.34 4.92 2.11
N ALA A 40 -6.07 5.00 3.22
CA ALA A 40 -6.67 6.24 3.70
C ALA A 40 -6.74 6.30 5.23
N ASP A 41 -6.82 7.51 5.73
CA ASP A 41 -7.19 7.83 7.10
C ASP A 41 -8.70 8.02 7.17
N VAL A 42 -9.40 7.04 7.73
CA VAL A 42 -10.87 7.00 7.85
C VAL A 42 -11.32 7.69 9.11
N THR A 43 -12.16 8.70 8.99
CA THR A 43 -12.76 9.42 10.12
C THR A 43 -14.03 8.70 10.56
N VAL A 44 -14.08 8.39 11.84
CA VAL A 44 -15.19 7.73 12.51
C VAL A 44 -15.84 8.71 13.48
N ASP A 45 -17.17 8.81 13.43
CA ASP A 45 -17.95 9.72 14.26
C ASP A 45 -18.21 9.16 15.68
N HIS A 46 -18.99 9.90 16.48
CA HIS A 46 -19.37 9.51 17.83
C HIS A 46 -20.23 8.23 17.93
N ASN A 47 -20.88 7.83 16.82
CA ASN A 47 -21.65 6.58 16.72
C ASN A 47 -20.81 5.41 16.20
N LYS A 48 -19.48 5.60 16.03
CA LYS A 48 -18.56 4.64 15.42
C LYS A 48 -18.91 4.35 13.95
N GLN A 49 -19.46 5.33 13.23
CA GLN A 49 -19.69 5.24 11.81
C GLN A 49 -18.57 5.96 11.06
N ALA A 50 -17.98 5.29 10.08
CA ALA A 50 -17.09 5.92 9.12
C ALA A 50 -17.90 6.86 8.24
N ILE A 51 -17.52 8.13 8.20
CA ILE A 51 -18.23 9.19 7.50
C ILE A 51 -17.42 9.82 6.36
N SER A 52 -16.10 9.74 6.46
CA SER A 52 -15.18 10.32 5.46
C SER A 52 -13.81 9.65 5.54
N ALA A 53 -12.96 9.93 4.55
CA ALA A 53 -11.56 9.55 4.58
C ALA A 53 -10.68 10.57 3.89
N THR A 54 -9.39 10.63 4.27
CA THR A 54 -8.35 11.31 3.53
C THR A 54 -7.42 10.25 2.94
N THR A 55 -7.32 10.18 1.60
CA THR A 55 -6.48 9.19 0.91
C THR A 55 -4.99 9.55 1.01
N ASP A 56 -4.13 8.62 0.64
CA ASP A 56 -2.67 8.85 0.54
C ASP A 56 -2.29 9.87 -0.55
N GLU A 57 -3.17 10.12 -1.49
CA GLU A 57 -3.03 11.20 -2.48
C GLU A 57 -3.44 12.58 -1.93
N GLY A 58 -4.07 12.60 -0.75
CA GLY A 58 -4.57 13.83 -0.10
C GLY A 58 -6.00 14.18 -0.50
N GLU A 59 -6.69 13.30 -1.22
CA GLU A 59 -8.09 13.50 -1.59
C GLU A 59 -8.99 13.29 -0.36
N LEU A 60 -9.90 14.24 -0.11
CA LEU A 60 -10.92 14.12 0.92
C LEU A 60 -12.18 13.51 0.32
N LEU A 61 -12.55 12.34 0.81
CA LEU A 61 -13.74 11.60 0.40
C LEU A 61 -14.82 11.70 1.49
N GLN A 62 -16.04 12.02 1.10
CA GLN A 62 -17.24 11.82 1.92
C GLN A 62 -17.87 10.48 1.54
N PHE A 63 -18.40 9.75 2.51
CA PHE A 63 -19.02 8.47 2.21
C PHE A 63 -20.52 8.65 1.93
N ALA A 64 -20.97 8.18 0.77
CA ALA A 64 -22.38 8.20 0.38
C ALA A 64 -23.24 7.44 1.39
N ASN A 65 -22.71 6.33 1.89
CA ASN A 65 -23.32 5.48 2.89
C ASN A 65 -22.36 5.30 4.07
N PRO A 66 -22.54 6.01 5.21
CA PRO A 66 -21.76 5.76 6.41
C PRO A 66 -21.88 4.31 6.86
N PHE A 67 -20.76 3.71 7.30
CA PHE A 67 -20.71 2.30 7.68
C PHE A 67 -19.94 2.09 8.98
N THR A 68 -20.06 0.91 9.56
CA THR A 68 -19.29 0.52 10.75
C THR A 68 -18.62 -0.83 10.53
N THR A 69 -17.56 -1.09 11.29
CA THR A 69 -16.85 -2.37 11.32
C THR A 69 -16.59 -2.78 12.78
N SER A 70 -16.33 -4.07 13.00
CA SER A 70 -16.01 -4.59 14.34
C SER A 70 -14.71 -4.02 14.93
N TRP A 71 -13.81 -3.49 14.11
CA TRP A 71 -12.52 -2.95 14.53
C TRP A 71 -12.52 -1.44 14.78
N PHE A 72 -13.63 -0.73 14.55
CA PHE A 72 -13.82 0.65 15.00
C PHE A 72 -14.08 0.68 16.52
N GLY A 73 -13.01 0.55 17.31
CA GLY A 73 -13.12 0.42 18.76
C GLY A 73 -13.51 1.73 19.47
N THR A 74 -12.98 2.86 19.01
CA THR A 74 -13.11 4.18 19.67
C THR A 74 -13.92 5.12 18.79
N PRO A 75 -14.96 5.81 19.34
CA PRO A 75 -15.66 6.87 18.62
C PRO A 75 -14.78 8.11 18.45
N ASP A 76 -15.19 9.02 17.56
CA ASP A 76 -14.52 10.30 17.27
C ASP A 76 -13.01 10.13 17.00
N SER A 77 -12.67 9.12 16.22
CA SER A 77 -11.28 8.69 15.98
C SER A 77 -10.97 8.55 14.49
N VAL A 78 -9.68 8.47 14.19
CA VAL A 78 -9.19 8.21 12.84
C VAL A 78 -8.53 6.84 12.80
N TYR A 79 -8.93 6.03 11.81
CA TYR A 79 -8.38 4.70 11.59
C TYR A 79 -7.68 4.61 10.25
N ARG A 80 -6.50 4.03 10.24
CA ARG A 80 -5.79 3.72 9.02
C ARG A 80 -6.37 2.48 8.36
N ALA A 81 -6.77 2.57 7.09
CA ALA A 81 -7.45 1.51 6.37
C ALA A 81 -7.01 1.43 4.91
N VAL A 82 -7.19 0.27 4.28
CA VAL A 82 -7.32 0.17 2.84
C VAL A 82 -8.81 0.23 2.51
N LEU A 83 -9.19 1.16 1.63
CA LEU A 83 -10.56 1.33 1.14
C LEU A 83 -10.69 0.75 -0.26
N TYR A 84 -11.76 0.00 -0.49
CA TYR A 84 -12.23 -0.41 -1.81
C TYR A 84 -13.53 0.32 -2.06
N TYR A 85 -13.56 1.22 -3.04
CA TYR A 85 -14.68 2.12 -3.25
C TYR A 85 -14.89 2.49 -4.71
N ASN A 86 -16.11 2.87 -5.06
CA ASN A 86 -16.43 3.55 -6.30
C ASN A 86 -16.53 5.05 -6.05
N LYS A 87 -15.94 5.85 -6.92
CA LYS A 87 -16.11 7.30 -6.89
C LYS A 87 -17.43 7.64 -7.58
N VAL A 88 -18.39 8.18 -6.81
CA VAL A 88 -19.73 8.55 -7.29
C VAL A 88 -19.72 9.96 -7.88
N GLU A 89 -19.09 10.91 -7.17
CA GLU A 89 -18.88 12.29 -7.56
C GLU A 89 -17.47 12.73 -7.15
N GLU A 90 -17.10 13.98 -7.40
CA GLU A 90 -15.73 14.47 -7.17
C GLU A 90 -15.19 14.12 -5.78
N ASN A 91 -16.01 14.32 -4.74
CA ASN A 91 -15.62 14.06 -3.34
C ASN A 91 -16.53 13.03 -2.66
N LEU A 92 -17.36 12.31 -3.41
CA LEU A 92 -18.30 11.33 -2.88
C LEU A 92 -17.89 9.92 -3.28
N ALA A 93 -17.75 9.06 -2.29
CA ALA A 93 -17.36 7.66 -2.47
C ALA A 93 -18.42 6.71 -1.92
N ASP A 94 -18.71 5.66 -2.67
CA ASP A 94 -19.48 4.52 -2.20
C ASP A 94 -18.51 3.39 -1.84
N VAL A 95 -18.39 3.09 -0.55
CA VAL A 95 -17.41 2.14 -0.01
C VAL A 95 -17.97 0.72 -0.14
N ILE A 96 -17.26 -0.12 -0.86
CA ILE A 96 -17.61 -1.53 -1.09
C ILE A 96 -17.09 -2.40 0.06
N SER A 97 -15.83 -2.17 0.45
CA SER A 97 -15.21 -2.90 1.57
C SER A 97 -14.02 -2.12 2.13
N THR A 98 -13.57 -2.53 3.31
CA THR A 98 -12.42 -1.94 3.97
C THR A 98 -11.60 -2.99 4.70
N GLY A 99 -10.28 -2.80 4.74
CA GLY A 99 -9.35 -3.66 5.47
C GLY A 99 -8.49 -2.85 6.46
N VAL A 100 -8.11 -3.51 7.54
CA VAL A 100 -7.24 -2.93 8.57
C VAL A 100 -5.84 -2.69 8.00
N VAL A 101 -5.27 -1.53 8.33
CA VAL A 101 -3.84 -1.24 8.14
C VAL A 101 -3.23 -1.03 9.51
N SER A 102 -2.22 -1.82 9.85
CA SER A 102 -1.52 -1.69 11.13
C SER A 102 -0.61 -0.47 11.11
N VAL A 103 -0.85 0.47 12.04
CA VAL A 103 0.01 1.66 12.20
C VAL A 103 1.15 1.32 13.16
N LEU A 104 2.35 1.23 12.63
CA LEU A 104 3.56 0.87 13.37
C LEU A 104 4.37 2.13 13.71
N ARG A 105 4.25 2.61 14.94
CA ARG A 105 5.08 3.73 15.42
C ARG A 105 6.44 3.22 15.83
N PRO A 106 7.56 3.71 15.22
CA PRO A 106 8.91 3.27 15.55
C PRO A 106 9.25 3.56 17.01
N HIS A 107 9.80 2.57 17.69
CA HIS A 107 10.34 2.69 19.04
C HIS A 107 11.45 1.65 19.26
N ILE A 108 12.23 1.79 20.33
CA ILE A 108 13.25 0.79 20.67
C ILE A 108 12.56 -0.43 21.29
N ILE A 109 12.82 -1.61 20.72
CA ILE A 109 12.31 -2.91 21.20
C ILE A 109 13.50 -3.71 21.75
N GLU A 110 13.51 -3.97 23.06
CA GLU A 110 14.63 -4.63 23.75
C GLU A 110 14.79 -6.12 23.38
N ASP A 111 13.68 -6.85 23.32
CA ASP A 111 13.69 -8.27 22.93
C ASP A 111 13.28 -8.43 21.46
N MET A 112 14.23 -8.12 20.58
CA MET A 112 13.98 -8.09 19.14
C MET A 112 13.73 -9.47 18.58
N LYS A 113 12.58 -9.66 17.90
CA LYS A 113 12.23 -10.84 17.11
C LYS A 113 12.18 -10.47 15.63
N THR A 114 12.69 -11.35 14.81
CA THR A 114 12.79 -11.14 13.35
C THR A 114 12.38 -12.38 12.58
N ASP A 115 11.30 -13.02 13.03
CA ASP A 115 10.73 -14.15 12.30
C ASP A 115 10.43 -13.72 10.86
N PRO A 116 10.75 -14.55 9.85
CA PRO A 116 10.70 -14.11 8.47
C PRO A 116 9.28 -13.87 7.99
N VAL A 117 9.14 -12.90 7.09
CA VAL A 117 7.90 -12.61 6.37
C VAL A 117 8.14 -12.70 4.86
N ARG A 118 7.10 -12.86 4.05
CA ARG A 118 7.22 -12.66 2.61
C ARG A 118 6.93 -11.20 2.29
N PHE A 119 7.92 -10.50 1.78
CA PHE A 119 7.80 -9.11 1.32
C PHE A 119 7.05 -9.05 -0.01
N GLU A 120 6.10 -8.13 -0.14
CA GLU A 120 5.42 -7.83 -1.39
C GLU A 120 5.88 -6.48 -1.95
N SER A 121 5.70 -5.40 -1.19
CA SER A 121 6.05 -4.05 -1.62
C SER A 121 6.22 -3.09 -0.45
N ALA A 122 6.91 -1.97 -0.69
CA ALA A 122 6.91 -0.81 0.21
C ALA A 122 7.02 0.47 -0.60
N TRP A 123 6.32 1.54 -0.15
CA TRP A 123 6.24 2.81 -0.87
C TRP A 123 5.93 3.96 0.09
N LEU A 124 6.30 5.17 -0.31
CA LEU A 124 5.84 6.38 0.38
C LEU A 124 4.43 6.75 -0.09
N SER A 125 3.56 7.16 0.83
CA SER A 125 2.31 7.82 0.46
C SER A 125 2.61 9.09 -0.34
N THR A 126 1.77 9.44 -1.29
CA THR A 126 1.95 10.64 -2.14
C THR A 126 2.00 11.91 -1.30
N ASN A 127 1.18 11.98 -0.25
CA ASN A 127 1.17 13.09 0.71
C ASN A 127 2.33 13.06 1.73
N ARG A 128 3.27 12.10 1.61
CA ARG A 128 4.44 11.93 2.47
C ARG A 128 4.14 11.74 3.97
N ARG A 129 2.92 11.39 4.36
CA ARG A 129 2.56 11.16 5.76
C ARG A 129 2.94 9.77 6.25
N TYR A 130 3.05 8.79 5.33
CA TYR A 130 3.31 7.40 5.68
C TYR A 130 4.36 6.74 4.78
N LEU A 131 5.16 5.87 5.39
CA LEU A 131 5.86 4.80 4.69
C LEU A 131 4.99 3.54 4.82
N ASN A 132 4.45 3.09 3.71
CA ASN A 132 3.58 1.92 3.64
C ASN A 132 4.36 0.67 3.26
N ALA A 133 3.90 -0.48 3.73
CA ALA A 133 4.38 -1.78 3.29
C ALA A 133 3.25 -2.79 3.19
N SER A 134 3.41 -3.74 2.29
CA SER A 134 2.59 -4.93 2.16
C SER A 134 3.48 -6.16 2.31
N ILE A 135 3.12 -7.02 3.24
CA ILE A 135 3.80 -8.27 3.52
C ILE A 135 2.79 -9.42 3.60
N TYR A 136 3.29 -10.64 3.55
CA TYR A 136 2.50 -11.82 3.92
C TYR A 136 3.12 -12.47 5.14
N ILE A 137 2.27 -12.78 6.11
CA ILE A 137 2.56 -13.54 7.30
C ILE A 137 1.89 -14.90 7.21
N LEU A 138 2.43 -15.89 7.89
CA LEU A 138 1.82 -17.21 7.98
C LEU A 138 0.95 -17.27 9.22
N ILE A 139 -0.26 -17.80 9.06
CA ILE A 139 -1.25 -17.98 10.12
C ILE A 139 -1.82 -19.40 10.07
N GLY A 140 -2.50 -19.81 11.11
CA GLY A 140 -3.19 -21.08 11.15
C GLY A 140 -4.28 -21.11 12.19
N ASP A 141 -5.17 -22.12 12.07
CA ASP A 141 -6.16 -22.39 13.09
C ASP A 141 -5.47 -22.98 14.32
N TYR A 142 -5.78 -22.45 15.46
CA TYR A 142 -5.25 -22.91 16.74
C TYR A 142 -6.39 -23.02 17.77
N ALA A 143 -6.36 -24.10 18.53
CA ALA A 143 -7.33 -24.32 19.61
C ALA A 143 -6.98 -23.55 20.89
N ASN A 144 -5.80 -22.90 20.92
CA ASN A 144 -5.27 -22.19 22.08
C ASN A 144 -5.21 -20.68 21.78
N GLU A 145 -6.12 -19.94 22.38
CA GLU A 145 -6.23 -18.47 22.25
C GLU A 145 -5.03 -17.68 22.82
N LEU A 146 -4.06 -18.37 23.44
CA LEU A 146 -2.85 -17.75 24.00
C LEU A 146 -1.74 -17.51 22.97
N LEU A 147 -1.86 -18.05 21.75
CA LEU A 147 -0.89 -17.81 20.69
C LEU A 147 -1.17 -16.47 20.04
N VAL A 148 -0.23 -15.53 20.14
CA VAL A 148 -0.36 -14.19 19.62
C VAL A 148 0.83 -13.86 18.72
N GLN A 149 0.56 -13.66 17.44
CA GLN A 149 1.54 -13.13 16.52
C GLN A 149 1.60 -11.61 16.68
N THR A 150 2.81 -11.05 16.71
CA THR A 150 3.02 -9.63 16.94
C THR A 150 3.88 -9.01 15.85
N ILE A 151 3.48 -7.83 15.35
CA ILE A 151 4.23 -7.04 14.39
C ILE A 151 4.48 -5.65 14.98
N GLY A 152 5.70 -5.15 14.82
CA GLY A 152 6.12 -3.84 15.30
C GLY A 152 7.18 -3.20 14.39
N MET A 153 7.64 -2.01 14.77
CA MET A 153 8.72 -1.33 14.06
C MET A 153 9.77 -0.89 15.06
N ASN A 154 10.95 -1.52 14.99
CA ASN A 154 12.08 -1.17 15.84
C ASN A 154 12.85 0.00 15.26
N THR A 155 13.25 0.92 16.13
CA THR A 155 14.24 1.96 15.84
C THR A 155 15.62 1.42 16.13
N ASP A 156 16.44 1.18 15.09
CA ASP A 156 17.78 0.63 15.26
C ASP A 156 18.79 1.74 15.58
N THR A 157 18.97 2.71 14.67
CA THR A 157 19.94 3.79 14.81
C THR A 157 19.59 4.98 13.91
N LEU A 158 19.99 6.16 14.33
CA LEU A 158 19.97 7.38 13.54
C LEU A 158 21.42 7.74 13.15
N ILE A 159 21.69 7.84 11.86
CA ILE A 159 22.98 8.24 11.31
C ILE A 159 22.88 9.67 10.81
N LEU A 160 23.75 10.55 11.31
CA LEU A 160 23.95 11.90 10.81
C LEU A 160 25.15 11.88 9.85
N HIS A 161 24.95 12.40 8.64
CA HIS A 161 25.98 12.48 7.60
C HIS A 161 26.65 13.85 7.58
N ASP A 162 27.87 13.93 7.04
CA ASP A 162 28.66 15.17 6.96
C ASP A 162 27.97 16.31 6.20
N ASN A 163 27.00 15.99 5.34
CA ASN A 163 26.21 16.96 4.57
C ASN A 163 24.95 17.44 5.30
N ASN A 164 24.87 17.26 6.61
CA ASN A 164 23.69 17.54 7.45
C ASN A 164 22.42 16.74 7.08
N LYS A 165 22.58 15.65 6.33
CA LYS A 165 21.50 14.71 6.07
C LYS A 165 21.44 13.63 7.14
N SER A 166 20.26 13.10 7.37
CA SER A 166 20.03 12.06 8.36
C SER A 166 19.39 10.81 7.75
N THR A 167 19.78 9.65 8.27
CA THR A 167 19.16 8.36 7.91
C THR A 167 18.74 7.64 9.18
N LEU A 168 17.45 7.38 9.31
CA LEU A 168 16.90 6.54 10.36
C LEU A 168 16.83 5.09 9.86
N HIS A 169 17.46 4.19 10.59
CA HIS A 169 17.38 2.76 10.33
C HIS A 169 16.26 2.16 11.16
N LEU A 170 15.35 1.46 10.50
CA LEU A 170 14.21 0.76 11.08
C LEU A 170 14.28 -0.70 10.71
N THR A 171 13.93 -1.59 11.63
CA THR A 171 13.76 -3.02 11.35
C THR A 171 12.35 -3.47 11.72
N LEU A 172 11.70 -4.17 10.81
CA LEU A 172 10.41 -4.80 11.08
C LEU A 172 10.59 -5.83 12.20
N TYR A 173 9.89 -5.63 13.31
CA TYR A 173 9.74 -6.62 14.35
C TYR A 173 8.62 -7.59 13.97
N HIS A 174 8.91 -8.87 14.03
CA HIS A 174 7.90 -9.90 13.85
C HIS A 174 8.22 -11.08 14.78
N ASP A 175 7.25 -11.37 15.64
CA ASP A 175 7.23 -12.56 16.46
C ASP A 175 6.06 -13.44 16.02
N GLN A 176 6.36 -14.62 15.47
CA GLN A 176 5.38 -15.62 15.06
C GLN A 176 4.56 -16.14 16.25
N GLY A 177 5.08 -16.01 17.49
CA GLY A 177 4.36 -16.32 18.72
C GLY A 177 3.91 -17.78 18.84
N GLY A 178 4.53 -18.70 18.08
CA GLY A 178 4.13 -20.11 18.00
C GLY A 178 2.87 -20.36 17.18
N MET A 179 2.36 -19.34 16.46
CA MET A 179 1.23 -19.49 15.55
C MET A 179 1.53 -20.52 14.45
N PRO A 180 0.64 -21.49 14.16
CA PRO A 180 0.82 -22.42 13.06
C PRO A 180 0.92 -21.72 11.70
N GLU A 181 1.71 -22.28 10.80
CA GLU A 181 2.06 -21.67 9.52
C GLU A 181 1.32 -22.35 8.34
N TYR A 182 -0.01 -22.44 8.41
CA TYR A 182 -0.80 -23.17 7.41
C TYR A 182 -1.24 -22.31 6.23
N TYR A 183 -1.49 -21.02 6.47
CA TYR A 183 -2.05 -20.11 5.48
C TYR A 183 -1.24 -18.83 5.38
N SER A 184 -1.18 -18.27 4.18
CA SER A 184 -0.55 -16.97 3.94
C SER A 184 -1.61 -15.87 3.98
N GLN A 185 -1.47 -14.90 4.87
CA GLN A 185 -2.34 -13.74 4.99
C GLN A 185 -1.57 -12.47 4.66
N ARG A 186 -2.15 -11.62 3.79
CA ARG A 186 -1.61 -10.28 3.53
C ARG A 186 -1.86 -9.37 4.73
N ALA A 187 -0.83 -8.65 5.13
CA ALA A 187 -0.89 -7.58 6.13
C ALA A 187 -0.41 -6.27 5.52
N TYR A 188 -1.20 -5.21 5.70
CA TYR A 188 -0.83 -3.86 5.33
C TYR A 188 -0.34 -3.10 6.55
N LEU A 189 0.78 -2.42 6.39
CA LEU A 189 1.49 -1.70 7.44
C LEU A 189 1.69 -0.25 7.01
N SER A 190 1.61 0.69 7.95
CA SER A 190 1.95 2.09 7.74
C SER A 190 2.80 2.61 8.89
N VAL A 191 3.94 3.19 8.58
CA VAL A 191 4.81 3.89 9.53
C VAL A 191 4.55 5.38 9.38
N PRO A 192 4.03 6.08 10.41
CA PRO A 192 3.84 7.53 10.37
C PRO A 192 5.18 8.24 10.25
N LEU A 193 5.29 9.20 9.34
CA LEU A 193 6.51 9.97 9.06
C LEU A 193 6.48 11.38 9.69
N ASP A 194 5.31 11.86 10.09
CA ASP A 194 5.10 13.20 10.65
C ASP A 194 5.87 13.46 11.96
N SER A 195 6.12 12.40 12.72
CA SER A 195 6.91 12.45 13.94
C SER A 195 8.42 12.19 13.73
N LEU A 196 8.84 11.89 12.50
CA LEU A 196 10.22 11.56 12.17
C LEU A 196 10.92 12.74 11.52
N ASP A 197 11.86 13.38 12.27
CA ASP A 197 12.66 14.49 11.74
C ASP A 197 13.93 13.97 11.05
N VAL A 198 13.76 13.30 9.89
CA VAL A 198 14.85 12.66 9.14
C VAL A 198 14.70 12.86 7.65
N ASP A 199 15.81 12.76 6.90
CA ASP A 199 15.80 12.88 5.42
C ASP A 199 15.53 11.56 4.74
N THR A 200 16.02 10.47 5.31
CA THR A 200 15.93 9.12 4.74
C THR A 200 15.50 8.11 5.79
N VAL A 201 14.64 7.19 5.42
CA VAL A 201 14.34 5.98 6.18
C VAL A 201 14.93 4.78 5.46
N SER A 202 15.73 3.99 6.18
CA SER A 202 16.26 2.69 5.73
C SER A 202 15.48 1.59 6.44
N LEU A 203 14.56 0.94 5.72
CA LEU A 203 13.71 -0.12 6.25
C LEU A 203 14.33 -1.49 6.00
N ASN A 204 14.55 -2.25 7.06
CA ASN A 204 15.04 -3.62 7.05
C ASN A 204 13.89 -4.58 7.33
N ILE A 205 13.79 -5.64 6.53
CA ILE A 205 12.78 -6.69 6.67
C ILE A 205 13.46 -8.05 6.53
N HIS A 206 13.35 -8.89 7.53
CA HIS A 206 13.78 -10.28 7.44
C HIS A 206 12.76 -11.07 6.62
N THR A 207 13.24 -11.63 5.50
CA THR A 207 12.43 -12.48 4.63
C THR A 207 12.95 -13.93 4.71
N TYR A 208 12.18 -14.88 4.18
CA TYR A 208 12.60 -16.28 4.13
C TYR A 208 13.90 -16.51 3.35
N ASP A 209 14.23 -15.58 2.41
CA ASP A 209 15.42 -15.71 1.56
C ASP A 209 16.63 -14.96 2.14
N SER A 210 16.41 -13.76 2.68
CA SER A 210 17.48 -12.87 3.15
C SER A 210 16.95 -11.64 3.90
N LEU A 211 17.88 -10.87 4.48
CA LEU A 211 17.59 -9.51 4.96
C LEU A 211 17.42 -8.57 3.76
N LEU A 212 16.22 -8.04 3.60
CA LEU A 212 15.90 -7.03 2.59
C LEU A 212 16.02 -5.63 3.19
N THR A 213 16.78 -4.75 2.54
CA THR A 213 16.86 -3.33 2.91
C THR A 213 16.29 -2.45 1.81
N LYS A 214 15.37 -1.56 2.14
CA LYS A 214 14.79 -0.54 1.25
C LYS A 214 15.03 0.85 1.82
N LYS A 215 15.46 1.81 0.97
CA LYS A 215 15.70 3.19 1.36
C LYS A 215 14.67 4.12 0.72
N PHE A 216 14.17 5.05 1.52
CA PHE A 216 13.14 6.02 1.11
C PHE A 216 13.60 7.43 1.47
N CYS A 217 13.66 8.33 0.49
CA CYS A 217 13.87 9.75 0.74
C CYS A 217 12.52 10.35 1.18
N VAL A 218 12.43 10.76 2.45
CA VAL A 218 11.18 11.24 3.06
C VAL A 218 11.07 12.77 3.06
N ARG A 219 12.21 13.44 2.78
CA ARG A 219 12.32 14.90 2.56
C ARG A 219 13.12 15.24 1.33
#